data_dd87a7e688f220bf6ae1e1dd92ead3cb
#
_entry.id   dd87a7e688f220bf6ae1e1dd92ead3cb
#
_cell.length_a   1.000
_cell.length_b   1.000
_cell.length_c   1.000
_cell.angle_alpha   90.00
_cell.angle_beta   90.00
_cell.angle_gamma   90.00
#
_symmetry.space_group_name_H-M   'P 1'
#
loop_
_entity.id
_entity.type
_entity.pdbx_description
1 polymer ?
#
loop_
_entity_poly.entity_id
_entity_poly.type
_entity_poly.pdbx_seq_one_letter_code
_entity_poly.pdbx_strand_id
1 'polypeptide(L)'
;YNYNDNKGEIVTSEKQSHGTHVAGTIAAVNNNGIGVNGIAGGSGKGDGVKIMSLQCLSSGESGESGAGLAGTVRAMKYAADNGAVICQNSWGYATKLSWNNWTRGTYGALRRAMDYFIKYAGVDENGNQSGPMKGGLIIFAAGNEAVGYDSYPAADKNVVSVAAYSYLGTTAIYSNYGTWIDISAPGGDVSVDSKYGGIYSTLVGADGQSDYGYMQGTSMACPHVSGACA
;
A
#
# COMPACT_ATOMS: atom_id res chain seq x y z
N TYR A 1 14.10 4.39 0.27
CA TYR A 1 14.99 3.91 -0.80
C TYR A 1 14.21 3.69 -2.10
N ASN A 2 14.77 4.11 -3.21
CA ASN A 2 14.19 3.96 -4.54
C ASN A 2 14.78 2.71 -5.23
N TYR A 3 13.99 1.65 -5.29
CA TYR A 3 14.38 0.39 -5.92
C TYR A 3 14.26 0.40 -7.45
N ASN A 4 13.59 1.41 -8.04
CA ASN A 4 13.54 1.59 -9.50
C ASN A 4 14.93 1.97 -10.04
N ASP A 5 15.55 2.95 -9.38
CA ASP A 5 16.82 3.54 -9.81
C ASP A 5 18.02 3.08 -8.98
N ASN A 6 17.78 2.21 -7.99
CA ASN A 6 18.78 1.74 -7.03
C ASN A 6 19.51 2.89 -6.30
N LYS A 7 18.75 3.90 -5.83
CA LYS A 7 19.25 5.11 -5.17
C LYS A 7 18.67 5.29 -3.78
N GLY A 8 19.37 6.04 -2.94
CA GLY A 8 18.88 6.40 -1.61
C GLY A 8 17.73 7.43 -1.63
N GLU A 9 17.55 8.14 -2.72
CA GLU A 9 16.55 9.20 -2.84
C GLU A 9 15.27 8.68 -3.48
N ILE A 10 14.13 9.05 -2.90
CA ILE A 10 12.81 8.80 -3.46
C ILE A 10 12.48 9.91 -4.45
N VAL A 11 12.03 9.54 -5.63
CA VAL A 11 11.56 10.51 -6.63
C VAL A 11 10.06 10.71 -6.45
N THR A 12 9.67 11.96 -6.22
CA THR A 12 8.27 12.39 -6.16
C THR A 12 8.02 13.49 -7.18
N SER A 13 6.84 13.50 -7.75
CA SER A 13 6.37 14.54 -8.65
C SER A 13 4.84 14.54 -8.64
N GLU A 14 4.20 15.54 -9.24
CA GLU A 14 2.75 15.56 -9.43
C GLU A 14 2.24 14.24 -10.01
N LYS A 15 2.91 13.72 -11.05
CA LYS A 15 2.57 12.44 -11.70
C LYS A 15 2.92 11.20 -10.87
N GLN A 16 3.74 11.34 -9.83
CA GLN A 16 4.20 10.25 -8.95
C GLN A 16 3.75 10.45 -7.49
N SER A 17 2.62 11.07 -7.28
CA SER A 17 2.10 11.36 -5.94
C SER A 17 1.23 10.24 -5.33
N HIS A 18 1.01 9.13 -6.04
CA HIS A 18 0.22 8.00 -5.52
C HIS A 18 0.74 7.49 -4.16
N GLY A 19 2.04 7.24 -4.02
CA GLY A 19 2.65 6.81 -2.76
C GLY A 19 2.56 7.87 -1.66
N THR A 20 2.64 9.17 -2.01
CA THR A 20 2.45 10.30 -1.10
C THR A 20 1.02 10.34 -0.56
N HIS A 21 0.03 10.12 -1.43
CA HIS A 21 -1.39 10.05 -1.05
C HIS A 21 -1.66 8.89 -0.08
N VAL A 22 -1.13 7.72 -0.40
CA VAL A 22 -1.21 6.52 0.45
C VAL A 22 -0.55 6.75 1.82
N ALA A 23 0.65 7.33 1.85
CA ALA A 23 1.38 7.64 3.09
C ALA A 23 0.63 8.67 3.95
N GLY A 24 0.04 9.69 3.33
CA GLY A 24 -0.78 10.68 4.03
C GLY A 24 -2.01 10.08 4.69
N THR A 25 -2.70 9.16 4.02
CA THR A 25 -3.83 8.43 4.60
C THR A 25 -3.44 7.66 5.86
N ILE A 26 -2.23 7.08 5.90
CA ILE A 26 -1.72 6.35 7.08
C ILE A 26 -1.26 7.34 8.18
N ALA A 27 -0.39 8.29 7.83
CA ALA A 27 0.53 8.91 8.79
C ALA A 27 0.62 10.45 8.70
N ALA A 28 -0.28 11.13 7.98
CA ALA A 28 -0.33 12.59 8.05
C ALA A 28 -0.47 13.01 9.51
N VAL A 29 0.35 13.99 9.94
CA VAL A 29 0.44 14.39 11.34
C VAL A 29 -0.89 15.01 11.80
N ASN A 30 -1.48 14.45 12.86
CA ASN A 30 -2.74 14.92 13.40
C ASN A 30 -2.55 16.16 14.28
N ASN A 31 -3.60 16.96 14.41
CA ASN A 31 -3.68 18.11 15.31
C ASN A 31 -2.62 19.21 15.08
N ASN A 32 -2.05 19.31 13.89
CA ASN A 32 -1.09 20.34 13.51
C ASN A 32 -1.72 21.57 12.84
N GLY A 33 -3.05 21.55 12.61
CA GLY A 33 -3.78 22.63 11.92
C GLY A 33 -3.51 22.74 10.42
N ILE A 34 -2.92 21.71 9.80
CA ILE A 34 -2.51 21.73 8.39
C ILE A 34 -3.10 20.50 7.68
N GLY A 35 -3.77 20.74 6.54
CA GLY A 35 -4.19 19.71 5.58
C GLY A 35 -5.10 18.64 6.17
N VAL A 36 -4.62 17.39 6.23
CA VAL A 36 -5.38 16.19 6.58
C VAL A 36 -4.81 15.49 7.80
N ASN A 37 -5.61 14.64 8.42
CA ASN A 37 -5.18 13.73 9.48
C ASN A 37 -4.98 12.31 8.91
N GLY A 38 -3.89 11.66 9.28
CA GLY A 38 -3.66 10.24 9.01
C GLY A 38 -4.37 9.37 10.06
N ILE A 39 -4.74 8.14 9.67
CA ILE A 39 -5.38 7.18 10.58
C ILE A 39 -4.47 6.90 11.81
N ALA A 40 -3.17 6.80 11.60
CA ALA A 40 -2.14 6.60 12.63
C ALA A 40 -1.22 7.83 12.80
N GLY A 41 -1.74 9.03 12.52
CA GLY A 41 -0.96 10.29 12.57
C GLY A 41 -0.59 10.80 13.96
N GLY A 42 -0.97 10.09 15.00
CA GLY A 42 -0.64 10.39 16.39
C GLY A 42 -1.43 11.57 16.97
N SER A 43 -0.92 12.16 18.05
CA SER A 43 -1.56 13.26 18.77
C SER A 43 -1.06 14.67 18.37
N GLY A 44 -0.19 14.77 17.38
CA GLY A 44 0.53 16.01 17.02
C GLY A 44 1.82 16.24 17.81
N LYS A 45 2.22 15.31 18.67
CA LYS A 45 3.43 15.37 19.49
C LYS A 45 4.60 14.54 18.96
N GLY A 46 4.54 14.11 17.69
CA GLY A 46 5.57 13.26 17.08
C GLY A 46 5.46 11.79 17.45
N ASP A 47 4.33 11.38 18.00
CA ASP A 47 3.97 10.02 18.46
C ASP A 47 3.19 9.21 17.41
N GLY A 48 3.01 9.75 16.21
CA GLY A 48 2.44 9.03 15.07
C GLY A 48 3.35 7.92 14.54
N VAL A 49 2.75 7.01 13.76
CA VAL A 49 3.47 5.92 13.12
C VAL A 49 4.60 6.44 12.20
N LYS A 50 5.68 5.69 12.09
CA LYS A 50 6.80 6.02 11.20
C LYS A 50 6.66 5.27 9.88
N ILE A 51 6.82 5.99 8.77
CA ILE A 51 6.77 5.42 7.42
C ILE A 51 8.19 5.09 6.95
N MET A 52 8.39 3.84 6.56
CA MET A 52 9.55 3.41 5.78
C MET A 52 9.14 3.40 4.30
N SER A 53 9.53 4.43 3.56
CA SER A 53 9.16 4.53 2.15
C SER A 53 10.12 3.75 1.25
N LEU A 54 9.57 2.79 0.50
CA LEU A 54 10.29 1.91 -0.43
C LEU A 54 9.65 2.02 -1.81
N GLN A 55 10.26 2.83 -2.68
CA GLN A 55 9.71 3.10 -4.01
C GLN A 55 10.02 1.94 -4.95
N CYS A 56 8.99 1.18 -5.30
CA CYS A 56 9.07 0.03 -6.18
C CYS A 56 8.31 0.21 -7.51
N LEU A 57 7.47 1.24 -7.59
CA LEU A 57 6.65 1.54 -8.75
C LEU A 57 7.10 2.88 -9.34
N SER A 58 7.07 3.01 -10.66
CA SER A 58 7.22 4.28 -11.34
C SER A 58 5.99 4.54 -12.20
N SER A 59 5.59 5.81 -12.29
CA SER A 59 4.56 6.29 -13.20
C SER A 59 5.16 6.89 -14.46
N GLY A 60 6.29 6.36 -14.91
CA GLY A 60 7.00 6.85 -16.09
C GLY A 60 6.10 6.94 -17.31
N GLU A 61 6.17 8.05 -18.04
CA GLU A 61 5.44 8.27 -19.30
C GLU A 61 5.83 7.23 -20.38
N SER A 62 6.95 6.54 -20.16
CA SER A 62 7.53 5.53 -21.08
C SER A 62 7.02 4.11 -20.83
N GLY A 63 6.08 3.88 -19.91
CA GLY A 63 5.62 2.53 -19.58
C GLY A 63 6.70 1.69 -18.89
N GLU A 64 7.74 2.31 -18.35
CA GLU A 64 8.76 1.62 -17.60
C GLU A 64 8.14 1.03 -16.34
N SER A 65 8.14 -0.28 -16.30
CA SER A 65 7.79 -1.04 -15.13
C SER A 65 8.76 -0.73 -14.02
N GLY A 66 8.32 -0.20 -12.89
CA GLY A 66 9.16 0.15 -11.75
C GLY A 66 10.30 -0.83 -11.44
N ALA A 67 10.67 -1.01 -10.20
CA ALA A 67 11.79 -1.88 -9.79
C ALA A 67 11.70 -3.34 -10.27
N GLY A 68 10.61 -3.68 -10.93
CA GLY A 68 10.29 -5.03 -11.35
C GLY A 68 10.19 -6.00 -10.16
N LEU A 69 10.01 -7.27 -10.48
CA LEU A 69 9.85 -8.31 -9.46
C LEU A 69 11.06 -8.39 -8.49
N ALA A 70 12.27 -8.31 -9.03
CA ALA A 70 13.49 -8.41 -8.22
C ALA A 70 13.65 -7.23 -7.25
N GLY A 71 13.29 -6.01 -7.68
CA GLY A 71 13.32 -4.84 -6.82
C GLY A 71 12.28 -4.92 -5.69
N THR A 72 11.07 -5.36 -6.01
CA THR A 72 10.00 -5.56 -5.02
C THR A 72 10.39 -6.62 -3.97
N VAL A 73 11.00 -7.73 -4.40
CA VAL A 73 11.51 -8.77 -3.49
C VAL A 73 12.56 -8.20 -2.54
N ARG A 74 13.53 -7.42 -3.07
CA ARG A 74 14.55 -6.77 -2.23
C ARG A 74 13.95 -5.76 -1.26
N ALA A 75 12.96 -4.99 -1.70
CA ALA A 75 12.28 -4.01 -0.86
C ALA A 75 11.56 -4.66 0.34
N MET A 76 10.82 -5.75 0.11
CA MET A 76 10.15 -6.47 1.20
C MET A 76 11.15 -7.06 2.19
N LYS A 77 12.23 -7.67 1.69
CA LYS A 77 13.28 -8.18 2.58
C LYS A 77 13.92 -7.06 3.39
N TYR A 78 14.26 -5.94 2.74
CA TYR A 78 14.83 -4.78 3.43
C TYR A 78 13.88 -4.26 4.52
N ALA A 79 12.59 -4.16 4.24
CA ALA A 79 11.61 -3.71 5.23
C ALA A 79 11.61 -4.60 6.49
N ALA A 80 11.59 -5.93 6.30
CA ALA A 80 11.64 -6.89 7.42
C ALA A 80 12.93 -6.75 8.24
N ASP A 81 14.07 -6.65 7.56
CA ASP A 81 15.39 -6.58 8.20
C ASP A 81 15.65 -5.25 8.93
N ASN A 82 14.87 -4.19 8.60
CA ASN A 82 15.05 -2.85 9.15
C ASN A 82 13.88 -2.39 10.04
N GLY A 83 13.13 -3.32 10.59
CA GLY A 83 12.20 -3.08 11.70
C GLY A 83 10.78 -2.68 11.28
N ALA A 84 10.43 -2.71 9.99
CA ALA A 84 9.04 -2.59 9.60
C ALA A 84 8.27 -3.87 9.97
N VAL A 85 7.08 -3.72 10.55
CA VAL A 85 6.22 -4.86 10.92
C VAL A 85 4.88 -4.83 10.17
N ILE A 86 4.56 -3.74 9.49
CA ILE A 86 3.41 -3.62 8.59
C ILE A 86 3.93 -3.31 7.19
N CYS A 87 3.60 -4.15 6.23
CA CYS A 87 3.93 -3.97 4.81
C CYS A 87 2.66 -3.61 4.05
N GLN A 88 2.49 -2.33 3.76
CA GLN A 88 1.35 -1.78 3.04
C GLN A 88 1.63 -1.80 1.53
N ASN A 89 0.68 -2.32 0.74
CA ASN A 89 0.84 -2.54 -0.69
C ASN A 89 -0.39 -2.08 -1.46
N SER A 90 -0.35 -0.87 -1.99
CA SER A 90 -1.39 -0.33 -2.89
C SER A 90 -1.04 -0.58 -4.35
N TRP A 91 -0.80 -1.83 -4.72
CA TRP A 91 -0.49 -2.27 -6.06
C TRP A 91 -0.88 -3.74 -6.26
N GLY A 92 -0.95 -4.19 -7.51
CA GLY A 92 -1.27 -5.56 -7.88
C GLY A 92 -1.01 -5.79 -9.36
N TYR A 93 -1.38 -6.96 -9.84
CA TYR A 93 -1.31 -7.31 -11.26
C TYR A 93 -2.72 -7.26 -11.86
N ALA A 94 -2.93 -6.42 -12.86
CA ALA A 94 -4.22 -6.30 -13.55
C ALA A 94 -4.61 -7.55 -14.36
N THR A 95 -3.70 -8.50 -14.52
CA THR A 95 -3.94 -9.74 -15.25
C THR A 95 -4.21 -10.90 -14.30
N LYS A 96 -5.17 -11.75 -14.65
CA LYS A 96 -5.44 -12.98 -13.91
C LYS A 96 -4.21 -13.89 -13.90
N LEU A 97 -3.66 -14.14 -12.71
CA LEU A 97 -2.58 -15.10 -12.53
C LEU A 97 -3.15 -16.46 -12.11
N SER A 98 -2.58 -17.54 -12.67
CA SER A 98 -2.88 -18.86 -12.14
C SER A 98 -2.17 -19.10 -10.80
N TRP A 99 -2.74 -19.98 -9.98
CA TRP A 99 -2.10 -20.42 -8.73
C TRP A 99 -0.67 -20.94 -8.93
N ASN A 100 -0.44 -21.68 -10.03
CA ASN A 100 0.92 -22.16 -10.34
C ASN A 100 1.89 -21.04 -10.65
N ASN A 101 1.49 -20.01 -11.42
CA ASN A 101 2.34 -18.86 -11.70
C ASN A 101 2.63 -18.06 -10.44
N TRP A 102 1.65 -17.92 -9.54
CA TRP A 102 1.81 -17.24 -8.27
C TRP A 102 2.75 -17.98 -7.33
N THR A 103 2.61 -19.30 -7.18
CA THR A 103 3.32 -20.06 -6.15
C THR A 103 4.67 -20.63 -6.61
N ARG A 104 4.79 -21.03 -7.87
CA ARG A 104 5.94 -21.79 -8.40
C ARG A 104 6.57 -21.16 -9.63
N GLY A 105 5.81 -20.33 -10.37
CA GLY A 105 6.26 -19.67 -11.58
C GLY A 105 7.05 -18.39 -11.29
N THR A 106 6.92 -17.44 -12.20
CA THR A 106 7.63 -16.16 -12.18
C THR A 106 7.49 -15.41 -10.86
N TYR A 107 6.31 -15.47 -10.23
CA TYR A 107 6.01 -14.71 -9.02
C TYR A 107 6.34 -15.44 -7.70
N GLY A 108 6.78 -16.70 -7.76
CA GLY A 108 7.13 -17.47 -6.57
C GLY A 108 8.24 -16.84 -5.71
N ALA A 109 9.12 -16.03 -6.30
CA ALA A 109 10.13 -15.28 -5.56
C ALA A 109 9.50 -14.19 -4.67
N LEU A 110 8.49 -13.48 -5.20
CA LEU A 110 7.74 -12.47 -4.43
C LEU A 110 6.98 -13.12 -3.28
N ARG A 111 6.29 -14.23 -3.54
CA ARG A 111 5.57 -14.97 -2.51
C ARG A 111 6.51 -15.41 -1.37
N ARG A 112 7.71 -15.89 -1.70
CA ARG A 112 8.72 -16.23 -0.66
C ARG A 112 9.22 -15.00 0.12
N ALA A 113 9.32 -13.83 -0.52
CA ALA A 113 9.66 -12.60 0.19
C ALA A 113 8.55 -12.17 1.14
N MET A 114 7.27 -12.38 0.76
CA MET A 114 6.12 -12.18 1.65
C MET A 114 6.17 -13.14 2.83
N ASP A 115 6.40 -14.43 2.61
CA ASP A 115 6.56 -15.44 3.68
C ASP A 115 7.73 -15.07 4.62
N TYR A 116 8.82 -14.51 4.07
CA TYR A 116 9.96 -14.01 4.85
C TYR A 116 9.54 -12.83 5.73
N PHE A 117 8.84 -11.83 5.19
CA PHE A 117 8.36 -10.68 5.96
C PHE A 117 7.43 -11.11 7.09
N ILE A 118 6.45 -11.96 6.79
CA ILE A 118 5.49 -12.48 7.78
C ILE A 118 6.22 -13.18 8.93
N LYS A 119 7.27 -13.91 8.64
CA LYS A 119 7.98 -14.72 9.63
C LYS A 119 9.02 -13.94 10.43
N TYR A 120 9.76 -13.04 9.80
CA TYR A 120 10.98 -12.48 10.36
C TYR A 120 10.92 -10.98 10.67
N ALA A 121 9.90 -10.24 10.22
CA ALA A 121 9.74 -8.84 10.62
C ALA A 121 9.57 -8.73 12.14
N GLY A 122 10.17 -7.71 12.75
CA GLY A 122 10.12 -7.49 14.19
C GLY A 122 10.78 -8.58 15.05
N VAL A 123 11.71 -9.35 14.47
CA VAL A 123 12.40 -10.47 15.13
C VAL A 123 13.92 -10.26 15.05
N ASP A 124 14.64 -10.45 16.14
CA ASP A 124 16.10 -10.41 16.16
C ASP A 124 16.74 -11.72 15.62
N GLU A 125 18.06 -11.75 15.53
CA GLU A 125 18.83 -12.92 15.07
C GLU A 125 18.64 -14.20 15.93
N ASN A 126 18.22 -14.03 17.18
CA ASN A 126 17.92 -15.11 18.12
C ASN A 126 16.46 -15.55 18.09
N GLY A 127 15.64 -14.94 17.24
CA GLY A 127 14.22 -15.24 17.13
C GLY A 127 13.33 -14.61 18.21
N ASN A 128 13.85 -13.62 18.97
CA ASN A 128 13.08 -12.87 19.94
C ASN A 128 12.41 -11.66 19.27
N GLN A 129 11.30 -11.21 19.86
CA GLN A 129 10.65 -9.98 19.42
C GLN A 129 11.58 -8.78 19.65
N SER A 130 11.86 -8.01 18.60
CA SER A 130 12.69 -6.81 18.61
C SER A 130 11.93 -5.54 18.19
N GLY A 131 10.70 -5.68 17.73
CA GLY A 131 9.82 -4.61 17.29
C GLY A 131 8.49 -4.60 18.05
N PRO A 132 7.50 -3.81 17.61
CA PRO A 132 6.20 -3.73 18.25
C PRO A 132 5.40 -5.04 18.21
N MET A 133 5.71 -5.91 17.27
CA MET A 133 5.14 -7.27 17.19
C MET A 133 6.18 -8.27 16.69
N LYS A 134 5.95 -9.56 16.92
CA LYS A 134 6.74 -10.67 16.41
C LYS A 134 6.10 -11.20 15.12
N GLY A 135 6.84 -11.17 14.04
CA GLY A 135 6.32 -11.41 12.69
C GLY A 135 5.76 -10.13 12.06
N GLY A 136 5.43 -10.19 10.79
CA GLY A 136 4.92 -9.07 10.02
C GLY A 136 3.50 -9.27 9.49
N LEU A 137 2.78 -8.18 9.33
CA LEU A 137 1.47 -8.12 8.67
C LEU A 137 1.64 -7.53 7.27
N ILE A 138 1.11 -8.23 6.27
CA ILE A 138 1.10 -7.73 4.88
C ILE A 138 -0.33 -7.41 4.48
N ILE A 139 -0.55 -6.21 3.95
CA ILE A 139 -1.86 -5.71 3.54
C ILE A 139 -1.80 -5.32 2.07
N PHE A 140 -2.74 -5.80 1.26
CA PHE A 140 -2.81 -5.54 -0.17
C PHE A 140 -4.15 -4.94 -0.59
N ALA A 141 -4.09 -3.98 -1.49
CA ALA A 141 -5.25 -3.51 -2.25
C ALA A 141 -5.78 -4.64 -3.15
N ALA A 142 -7.09 -4.82 -3.19
CA ALA A 142 -7.73 -5.91 -3.93
C ALA A 142 -7.64 -5.78 -5.46
N GLY A 143 -7.46 -4.56 -5.98
CA GLY A 143 -7.46 -4.25 -7.40
C GLY A 143 -8.72 -3.51 -7.84
N ASN A 144 -8.67 -2.92 -9.05
CA ASN A 144 -9.66 -1.95 -9.54
C ASN A 144 -10.30 -2.35 -10.87
N GLU A 145 -10.38 -3.65 -11.15
CA GLU A 145 -10.85 -4.20 -12.42
C GLU A 145 -12.32 -4.65 -12.39
N ALA A 146 -13.01 -4.48 -11.24
CA ALA A 146 -14.38 -4.94 -10.99
C ALA A 146 -14.58 -6.44 -11.27
N VAL A 147 -13.60 -7.27 -10.87
CA VAL A 147 -13.61 -8.72 -11.15
C VAL A 147 -13.72 -9.54 -9.86
N GLY A 148 -14.34 -10.73 -9.99
CA GLY A 148 -14.58 -11.65 -8.87
C GLY A 148 -13.59 -12.83 -8.78
N TYR A 149 -12.60 -12.90 -9.66
CA TYR A 149 -11.58 -13.95 -9.58
C TYR A 149 -10.43 -13.57 -8.65
N ASP A 150 -9.68 -14.57 -8.18
CA ASP A 150 -8.52 -14.37 -7.32
C ASP A 150 -7.48 -13.44 -7.98
N SER A 151 -7.28 -12.26 -7.41
CA SER A 151 -6.32 -11.26 -7.89
C SER A 151 -5.08 -11.25 -6.99
N TYR A 152 -4.00 -11.87 -7.47
CA TYR A 152 -2.75 -11.91 -6.71
C TYR A 152 -1.93 -10.62 -6.87
N PRO A 153 -1.21 -10.18 -5.81
CA PRO A 153 -0.91 -10.85 -4.52
C PRO A 153 -2.04 -10.83 -3.48
N ALA A 154 -3.06 -9.98 -3.62
CA ALA A 154 -4.09 -9.76 -2.61
C ALA A 154 -4.88 -11.03 -2.24
N ALA A 155 -5.08 -11.95 -3.19
CA ALA A 155 -5.77 -13.22 -2.95
C ALA A 155 -4.87 -14.31 -2.30
N ASP A 156 -3.63 -14.00 -1.90
CA ASP A 156 -2.84 -14.96 -1.10
C ASP A 156 -3.38 -15.01 0.33
N LYS A 157 -3.68 -16.21 0.80
CA LYS A 157 -4.28 -16.44 2.13
C LYS A 157 -3.47 -15.94 3.32
N ASN A 158 -2.22 -15.55 3.12
CA ASN A 158 -1.32 -15.08 4.16
C ASN A 158 -1.24 -13.55 4.25
N VAL A 159 -2.06 -12.82 3.48
CA VAL A 159 -2.14 -11.35 3.52
C VAL A 159 -3.54 -10.90 3.86
N VAL A 160 -3.69 -9.65 4.24
CA VAL A 160 -5.00 -9.00 4.39
C VAL A 160 -5.36 -8.33 3.08
N SER A 161 -6.43 -8.76 2.45
CA SER A 161 -6.96 -8.21 1.21
C SER A 161 -8.02 -7.15 1.47
N VAL A 162 -7.87 -5.97 0.87
CA VAL A 162 -8.72 -4.80 1.15
C VAL A 162 -9.48 -4.36 -0.10
N ALA A 163 -10.79 -4.51 -0.10
CA ALA A 163 -11.71 -3.97 -1.10
C ALA A 163 -12.10 -2.52 -0.78
N ALA A 164 -12.68 -1.81 -1.75
CA ALA A 164 -13.07 -0.42 -1.62
C ALA A 164 -14.58 -0.23 -1.54
N TYR A 165 -15.01 0.71 -0.68
CA TYR A 165 -16.37 1.23 -0.69
C TYR A 165 -16.41 2.75 -0.78
N SER A 166 -17.54 3.27 -1.28
CA SER A 166 -17.86 4.71 -1.39
C SER A 166 -18.31 5.26 -0.04
N TYR A 167 -18.39 6.59 0.09
CA TYR A 167 -18.91 7.22 1.30
C TYR A 167 -20.41 6.90 1.57
N LEU A 168 -21.14 6.36 0.59
CA LEU A 168 -22.49 5.85 0.79
C LEU A 168 -22.54 4.46 1.43
N GLY A 169 -21.38 3.84 1.72
CA GLY A 169 -21.30 2.49 2.26
C GLY A 169 -21.60 1.38 1.22
N THR A 170 -21.62 1.73 -0.07
CA THR A 170 -21.75 0.77 -1.17
C THR A 170 -20.39 0.40 -1.72
N THR A 171 -20.23 -0.84 -2.21
CA THR A 171 -19.01 -1.26 -2.91
C THR A 171 -18.70 -0.29 -4.06
N ALA A 172 -17.47 0.20 -4.14
CA ALA A 172 -17.05 1.06 -5.24
C ALA A 172 -17.10 0.31 -6.57
N ILE A 173 -17.57 0.98 -7.64
CA ILE A 173 -17.87 0.33 -8.93
C ILE A 173 -16.66 -0.38 -9.55
N TYR A 174 -15.46 0.04 -9.24
CA TYR A 174 -14.20 -0.53 -9.74
C TYR A 174 -13.65 -1.65 -8.86
N SER A 175 -14.10 -1.77 -7.59
CA SER A 175 -13.45 -2.67 -6.62
C SER A 175 -13.55 -4.12 -7.05
N ASN A 176 -12.43 -4.85 -6.99
CA ASN A 176 -12.45 -6.30 -7.05
C ASN A 176 -13.18 -6.86 -5.83
N TYR A 177 -13.80 -8.02 -6.00
CA TYR A 177 -14.67 -8.66 -5.00
C TYR A 177 -14.50 -10.18 -5.01
N GLY A 178 -15.01 -10.84 -4.00
CA GLY A 178 -14.98 -12.31 -3.92
C GLY A 178 -14.79 -12.81 -2.50
N THR A 179 -14.79 -14.13 -2.34
CA THR A 179 -14.63 -14.81 -1.04
C THR A 179 -13.19 -14.73 -0.50
N TRP A 180 -12.26 -14.22 -1.29
CA TRP A 180 -10.87 -14.00 -0.91
C TRP A 180 -10.61 -12.60 -0.32
N ILE A 181 -11.62 -11.73 -0.31
CA ILE A 181 -11.54 -10.42 0.35
C ILE A 181 -11.73 -10.59 1.85
N ASP A 182 -10.82 -10.05 2.64
CA ASP A 182 -10.90 -10.12 4.10
C ASP A 182 -11.69 -8.95 4.69
N ILE A 183 -11.50 -7.74 4.14
CA ILE A 183 -12.12 -6.52 4.66
C ILE A 183 -12.32 -5.49 3.53
N SER A 184 -13.22 -4.55 3.75
CA SER A 184 -13.37 -3.36 2.91
C SER A 184 -13.16 -2.08 3.72
N ALA A 185 -12.63 -1.04 3.06
CA ALA A 185 -12.35 0.25 3.67
C ALA A 185 -12.71 1.40 2.70
N PRO A 186 -12.73 2.67 3.16
CA PRO A 186 -13.00 3.80 2.29
C PRO A 186 -11.97 3.91 1.15
N GLY A 187 -12.39 3.63 -0.07
CA GLY A 187 -11.57 3.79 -1.29
C GLY A 187 -12.04 4.94 -2.17
N GLY A 188 -13.23 5.46 -1.85
CA GLY A 188 -13.91 6.47 -2.64
C GLY A 188 -14.55 5.90 -3.91
N ASP A 189 -15.47 6.68 -4.50
CA ASP A 189 -16.05 6.41 -5.81
C ASP A 189 -16.51 7.75 -6.42
N VAL A 190 -15.76 8.26 -7.38
CA VAL A 190 -16.05 9.56 -8.02
C VAL A 190 -17.29 9.53 -8.89
N SER A 191 -17.85 8.35 -9.20
CA SER A 191 -19.14 8.26 -9.89
C SER A 191 -20.31 8.67 -9.00
N VAL A 192 -20.11 8.68 -7.69
CA VAL A 192 -21.15 9.03 -6.71
C VAL A 192 -21.22 10.54 -6.48
N ASP A 193 -20.08 11.24 -6.38
CA ASP A 193 -20.04 12.68 -6.11
C ASP A 193 -18.82 13.35 -6.76
N SER A 194 -18.61 13.13 -8.07
CA SER A 194 -17.49 13.70 -8.79
C SER A 194 -16.17 13.51 -8.00
N LYS A 195 -15.26 14.48 -8.03
CA LYS A 195 -13.99 14.39 -7.29
C LYS A 195 -14.17 14.25 -5.76
N TYR A 196 -15.25 14.78 -5.21
CA TYR A 196 -15.51 14.74 -3.76
C TYR A 196 -15.93 13.35 -3.26
N GLY A 197 -16.33 12.46 -4.16
CA GLY A 197 -16.51 11.04 -3.86
C GLY A 197 -15.20 10.28 -3.63
N GLY A 198 -14.05 10.89 -3.95
CA GLY A 198 -12.72 10.32 -3.70
C GLY A 198 -12.23 10.50 -2.26
N ILE A 199 -11.07 9.92 -1.96
CA ILE A 199 -10.36 10.07 -0.69
C ILE A 199 -9.41 11.27 -0.79
N TYR A 200 -9.51 12.19 0.17
CA TYR A 200 -8.66 13.39 0.25
C TYR A 200 -7.41 13.12 1.08
N SER A 201 -6.24 13.36 0.50
CA SER A 201 -4.96 13.13 1.18
C SER A 201 -3.85 14.02 0.61
N THR A 202 -2.62 13.82 1.09
CA THR A 202 -1.43 14.56 0.67
C THR A 202 -1.03 14.22 -0.78
N LEU A 203 -0.59 15.22 -1.52
CA LEU A 203 -0.07 15.09 -2.88
C LEU A 203 1.26 15.85 -3.04
N VAL A 204 1.84 15.74 -4.22
CA VAL A 204 2.88 16.64 -4.71
C VAL A 204 2.24 17.52 -5.78
N GLY A 205 2.29 18.83 -5.61
CA GLY A 205 1.76 19.80 -6.56
C GLY A 205 2.59 19.91 -7.83
N ALA A 206 2.06 20.61 -8.84
CA ALA A 206 2.72 20.82 -10.12
C ALA A 206 4.06 21.59 -9.99
N ASP A 207 4.19 22.38 -8.94
CA ASP A 207 5.41 23.12 -8.58
C ASP A 207 6.41 22.29 -7.76
N GLY A 208 6.10 21.01 -7.49
CA GLY A 208 6.89 20.12 -6.63
C GLY A 208 6.74 20.35 -5.14
N GLN A 209 5.85 21.27 -4.72
CA GLN A 209 5.56 21.53 -3.31
C GLN A 209 4.47 20.61 -2.77
N SER A 210 4.26 20.69 -1.45
CA SER A 210 3.18 19.94 -0.79
C SER A 210 1.81 20.43 -1.25
N ASP A 211 0.93 19.51 -1.57
CA ASP A 211 -0.45 19.76 -1.98
C ASP A 211 -1.38 18.70 -1.41
N TYR A 212 -2.67 18.85 -1.66
CA TYR A 212 -3.73 17.93 -1.23
C TYR A 212 -4.70 17.71 -2.37
N GLY A 213 -5.24 16.49 -2.46
CA GLY A 213 -6.22 16.19 -3.49
C GLY A 213 -6.92 14.86 -3.31
N TYR A 214 -7.85 14.62 -4.22
CA TYR A 214 -8.71 13.43 -4.19
C TYR A 214 -8.17 12.37 -5.12
N MET A 215 -8.12 11.13 -4.63
CA MET A 215 -7.93 9.93 -5.43
C MET A 215 -8.97 8.89 -5.05
N GLN A 216 -9.21 7.93 -5.94
CA GLN A 216 -10.05 6.77 -5.66
C GLN A 216 -9.31 5.48 -6.00
N GLY A 217 -9.69 4.38 -5.35
CA GLY A 217 -9.13 3.06 -5.63
C GLY A 217 -9.06 2.18 -4.39
N THR A 218 -8.93 0.89 -4.59
CA THR A 218 -8.53 -0.02 -3.52
C THR A 218 -7.16 0.37 -2.94
N SER A 219 -6.36 1.12 -3.72
CA SER A 219 -5.12 1.77 -3.28
C SER A 219 -5.33 2.78 -2.16
N MET A 220 -6.50 3.42 -2.05
CA MET A 220 -6.85 4.36 -0.99
C MET A 220 -7.55 3.64 0.18
N ALA A 221 -8.22 2.53 -0.09
CA ALA A 221 -8.81 1.68 0.94
C ALA A 221 -7.73 0.96 1.79
N CYS A 222 -6.74 0.40 1.14
CA CYS A 222 -5.65 -0.36 1.77
C CYS A 222 -4.91 0.41 2.89
N PRO A 223 -4.50 1.69 2.72
CA PRO A 223 -3.85 2.45 3.77
C PRO A 223 -4.74 2.76 4.98
N HIS A 224 -6.07 2.83 4.84
CA HIS A 224 -6.96 2.95 6.00
C HIS A 224 -6.82 1.75 6.94
N VAL A 225 -6.80 0.54 6.37
CA VAL A 225 -6.60 -0.69 7.15
C VAL A 225 -5.19 -0.73 7.73
N SER A 226 -4.18 -0.35 6.96
CA SER A 226 -2.78 -0.32 7.42
C SER A 226 -2.59 0.65 8.59
N GLY A 227 -3.20 1.84 8.51
CA GLY A 227 -3.19 2.81 9.61
C GLY A 227 -3.96 2.33 10.84
N ALA A 228 -5.04 1.57 10.66
CA ALA A 228 -5.80 1.00 11.78
C ALA A 228 -5.05 -0.15 12.49
N CYS A 229 -4.09 -0.79 11.81
CA CYS A 229 -3.24 -1.84 12.38
C CYS A 229 -1.97 -1.27 13.07
N ALA A 230 -1.65 0.01 12.85
CA ALA A 230 -0.45 0.66 13.37
C ALA A 230 -0.71 1.37 14.69
#